data_ecda9e037317e73fd40e1b9baee88599
#
_entry.id   ecda9e037317e73fd40e1b9baee88599
#
_cell.length_a   1.000
_cell.length_b   1.000
_cell.length_c   1.000
_cell.angle_alpha   90.00
_cell.angle_beta   90.00
_cell.angle_gamma   90.00
#
_symmetry.space_group_name_H-M   'P 1'
#
loop_
_entity.id
_entity.type
_entity.pdbx_description
1 polymer ?
#
loop_
_entity_poly.entity_id
_entity_poly.type
_entity_poly.pdbx_seq_one_letter_code
_entity_poly.pdbx_strand_id
1 'polypeptide(L)'
;MSPPSTAILRPLALILAALLAGCSGAPEQIPAAPTPRTDAAVAEPPVRPFPSDTLYQLLVAEFAGIRDQASPALEIYVAQGHETRDPAVIERGIRIATFIDDNDAVLDLARLWVEVAPEDLDVRRLATFQLARAGHVVEAFPHAEYLLEAGDDEHLQALAAYASDASDEERARLLVLYEELSGKYPERVGLMVGQAMLLRHAGRLQESLDLARRAVRIDPHNETGLLLSAQLLHQLDDISGAERVLEKALAIEPESKRLRLQYARFLAESDLTKSRDQMAILVNQYPDDPDLIFSLALANQELGNHADAREGYETLLNRRQRMSDAHYQLGRLAESQGNEAIALDQYRRVSQGQSLLTAAVRIVDILIDQGDIQGARQHLDMLRNNLPAAASSFYQIEAEMLSRLNRLNDARQVLDRALADNPDDIGLLYARSVVNARLEDIPASERDLEAILARDPENATALNALGYTLANSTDRYAEAYALINKAMALDPENPAIIDSLGWVYYRMGKLDKALEYLQRAYESFPDGEVAAHLGEVLWAKGRLEEARNIWLEGLKKSPGNPIITETMERLTGSSQDTPGTDGTP
;
A
#
# COMPACT_ATOMS: atom_id res chain seq x y z
N MET A 1 8.81 23.45 -10.92
CA MET A 1 8.14 22.60 -9.92
C MET A 1 9.22 22.10 -8.98
N SER A 2 9.39 22.78 -7.84
CA SER A 2 10.18 22.21 -6.75
C SER A 2 9.39 21.03 -6.22
N PRO A 3 10.02 19.89 -5.85
CA PRO A 3 9.32 18.89 -5.06
C PRO A 3 8.78 19.61 -3.83
N PRO A 4 7.60 19.28 -3.36
CA PRO A 4 7.09 19.89 -2.15
C PRO A 4 8.17 19.73 -1.11
N SER A 5 8.58 20.85 -0.55
CA SER A 5 9.33 20.86 0.68
C SER A 5 8.50 19.99 1.62
N THR A 6 8.92 18.76 1.83
CA THR A 6 8.31 17.81 2.76
C THR A 6 8.61 18.29 4.17
N ALA A 7 8.21 19.54 4.41
CA ALA A 7 8.13 20.10 5.73
C ALA A 7 6.88 19.52 6.39
N ILE A 8 7.12 18.60 7.32
CA ILE A 8 6.26 18.41 8.50
C ILE A 8 4.84 17.87 8.22
N LEU A 9 4.63 17.04 7.20
CA LEU A 9 3.41 16.26 7.15
C LEU A 9 3.75 14.77 7.03
N ARG A 10 3.66 14.13 8.21
CA ARG A 10 3.34 12.72 8.44
C ARG A 10 4.47 11.76 8.78
N PRO A 11 5.08 11.92 9.94
CA PRO A 11 5.63 10.78 10.65
C PRO A 11 4.54 9.73 11.00
N LEU A 12 3.30 10.18 11.26
CA LEU A 12 2.16 9.28 11.54
C LEU A 12 1.88 8.29 10.41
N ALA A 13 1.96 8.73 9.15
CA ALA A 13 1.73 7.86 8.00
C ALA A 13 2.81 6.79 7.83
N LEU A 14 4.06 7.08 8.20
CA LEU A 14 5.16 6.12 8.19
C LEU A 14 5.05 5.11 9.34
N ILE A 15 4.64 5.53 10.52
CA ILE A 15 4.34 4.63 11.64
C ILE A 15 3.12 3.76 11.28
N LEU A 16 2.08 4.34 10.71
CA LEU A 16 0.90 3.60 10.25
C LEU A 16 1.27 2.62 9.12
N ALA A 17 2.12 3.04 8.16
CA ALA A 17 2.61 2.18 7.09
C ALA A 17 3.53 1.06 7.61
N ALA A 18 4.40 1.34 8.57
CA ALA A 18 5.23 0.31 9.22
C ALA A 18 4.37 -0.68 10.02
N LEU A 19 3.30 -0.19 10.66
CA LEU A 19 2.33 -1.00 11.37
C LEU A 19 1.40 -1.78 10.40
N LEU A 20 1.15 -1.27 9.20
CA LEU A 20 0.38 -1.94 8.15
C LEU A 20 1.19 -3.01 7.41
N ALA A 21 2.50 -2.80 7.21
CA ALA A 21 3.38 -3.79 6.58
C ALA A 21 3.52 -5.10 7.40
N GLY A 22 3.27 -5.05 8.71
CA GLY A 22 3.22 -6.24 9.55
C GLY A 22 1.97 -7.12 9.37
N CYS A 23 1.08 -6.80 8.42
CA CYS A 23 -0.12 -7.59 8.09
C CYS A 23 -0.01 -8.41 6.81
N SER A 24 1.11 -8.38 6.08
CA SER A 24 1.44 -9.46 5.16
C SER A 24 1.81 -10.67 6.02
N GLY A 25 0.79 -11.41 6.45
CA GLY A 25 0.98 -12.64 7.21
C GLY A 25 1.96 -13.53 6.46
N ALA A 26 3.11 -13.79 7.08
CA ALA A 26 3.79 -15.02 6.79
C ALA A 26 2.74 -16.14 6.93
N PRO A 27 2.72 -17.13 6.04
CA PRO A 27 1.78 -18.23 6.19
C PRO A 27 1.98 -18.79 7.59
N GLU A 28 0.92 -18.72 8.38
CA GLU A 28 0.85 -19.36 9.70
C GLU A 28 1.33 -20.80 9.47
N GLN A 29 2.34 -21.21 10.20
CA GLN A 29 2.84 -22.58 10.11
C GLN A 29 1.63 -23.49 10.28
N ILE A 30 1.38 -24.30 9.27
CA ILE A 30 0.37 -25.35 9.30
C ILE A 30 0.53 -26.06 10.65
N PRO A 31 -0.53 -26.11 11.49
CA PRO A 31 -0.45 -26.85 12.75
C PRO A 31 0.06 -28.24 12.41
N ALA A 32 1.09 -28.68 13.11
CA ALA A 32 1.62 -30.02 12.95
C ALA A 32 0.46 -31.00 13.00
N ALA A 33 0.41 -31.90 12.04
CA ALA A 33 -0.63 -32.91 11.93
C ALA A 33 -0.89 -33.52 13.32
N PRO A 34 -2.15 -33.62 13.75
CA PRO A 34 -2.48 -34.13 15.07
C PRO A 34 -1.80 -35.50 15.25
N THR A 35 -1.09 -35.64 16.35
CA THR A 35 -0.53 -36.94 16.76
C THR A 35 -1.65 -37.97 16.77
N PRO A 36 -1.45 -39.14 16.19
CA PRO A 36 -2.50 -40.15 16.11
C PRO A 36 -2.98 -40.50 17.52
N ARG A 37 -4.26 -40.22 17.80
CA ARG A 37 -4.92 -40.73 18.99
C ARG A 37 -4.97 -42.24 18.86
N THR A 38 -4.25 -42.94 19.72
CA THR A 38 -4.41 -44.37 19.94
C THR A 38 -5.80 -44.66 20.52
N ASP A 39 -6.43 -45.71 19.94
CA ASP A 39 -7.52 -46.51 20.45
C ASP A 39 -8.97 -46.02 20.25
N ALA A 40 -9.39 -46.06 18.95
CA ALA A 40 -10.64 -46.70 18.58
C ALA A 40 -10.31 -47.64 17.43
N ALA A 41 -10.72 -48.88 17.50
CA ALA A 41 -10.54 -49.86 16.43
C ALA A 41 -11.25 -49.32 15.16
N VAL A 42 -10.50 -48.64 14.31
CA VAL A 42 -10.96 -48.22 12.99
C VAL A 42 -11.22 -49.53 12.23
N ALA A 43 -12.46 -49.77 11.88
CA ALA A 43 -12.79 -50.87 10.97
C ALA A 43 -11.91 -50.68 9.73
N GLU A 44 -11.05 -51.68 9.43
CA GLU A 44 -10.22 -51.63 8.23
C GLU A 44 -11.16 -51.41 7.03
N PRO A 45 -10.91 -50.37 6.21
CA PRO A 45 -11.74 -50.12 5.03
C PRO A 45 -11.72 -51.36 4.14
N PRO A 46 -12.83 -51.71 3.47
CA PRO A 46 -12.89 -52.90 2.66
C PRO A 46 -11.81 -52.85 1.57
N VAL A 47 -10.90 -53.82 1.59
CA VAL A 47 -9.83 -53.92 0.60
C VAL A 47 -10.44 -54.10 -0.78
N ARG A 48 -10.40 -53.05 -1.60
CA ARG A 48 -10.75 -53.11 -3.03
C ARG A 48 -9.47 -53.34 -3.80
N PRO A 49 -9.36 -54.42 -4.60
CA PRO A 49 -8.17 -54.60 -5.42
C PRO A 49 -8.12 -53.53 -6.50
N PHE A 50 -7.02 -52.78 -6.57
CA PHE A 50 -6.76 -51.90 -7.69
C PHE A 50 -6.60 -52.69 -9.00
N PRO A 51 -7.11 -52.20 -10.15
CA PRO A 51 -6.68 -52.71 -11.46
C PRO A 51 -5.17 -52.66 -11.59
N SER A 52 -4.59 -53.63 -12.33
CA SER A 52 -3.11 -53.71 -12.49
C SER A 52 -2.53 -52.42 -13.10
N ASP A 53 -3.26 -51.78 -13.99
CA ASP A 53 -2.85 -50.53 -14.63
C ASP A 53 -2.79 -49.36 -13.62
N THR A 54 -3.79 -49.25 -12.74
CA THR A 54 -3.80 -48.28 -11.65
C THR A 54 -2.59 -48.44 -10.72
N LEU A 55 -2.30 -49.70 -10.29
CA LEU A 55 -1.13 -49.98 -9.45
C LEU A 55 0.17 -49.57 -10.14
N TYR A 56 0.27 -49.87 -11.45
CA TYR A 56 1.45 -49.49 -12.24
C TYR A 56 1.60 -47.98 -12.30
N GLN A 57 0.52 -47.24 -12.60
CA GLN A 57 0.55 -45.76 -12.66
C GLN A 57 0.92 -45.13 -11.31
N LEU A 58 0.36 -45.61 -10.21
CA LEU A 58 0.71 -45.10 -8.87
C LEU A 58 2.15 -45.37 -8.51
N LEU A 59 2.72 -46.53 -8.88
CA LEU A 59 4.14 -46.82 -8.72
C LEU A 59 5.02 -45.88 -9.56
N VAL A 60 4.63 -45.60 -10.81
CA VAL A 60 5.32 -44.63 -11.66
C VAL A 60 5.32 -43.22 -11.00
N ALA A 61 4.19 -42.82 -10.44
CA ALA A 61 4.07 -41.54 -9.73
C ALA A 61 4.96 -41.45 -8.49
N GLU A 62 5.02 -42.53 -7.68
CA GLU A 62 5.92 -42.56 -6.51
C GLU A 62 7.41 -42.53 -6.92
N PHE A 63 7.78 -43.24 -8.00
CA PHE A 63 9.13 -43.15 -8.53
C PHE A 63 9.50 -41.79 -9.11
N ALA A 64 8.51 -41.10 -9.73
CA ALA A 64 8.68 -39.72 -10.18
C ALA A 64 8.92 -38.78 -8.99
N GLY A 65 8.13 -38.91 -7.92
CA GLY A 65 8.30 -38.13 -6.69
C GLY A 65 9.69 -38.34 -6.04
N ILE A 66 10.20 -39.57 -5.98
CA ILE A 66 11.55 -39.87 -5.46
C ILE A 66 12.67 -39.19 -6.30
N ARG A 67 12.39 -38.90 -7.58
CA ARG A 67 13.32 -38.24 -8.51
C ARG A 67 13.11 -36.72 -8.63
N ASP A 68 12.46 -36.10 -7.66
CA ASP A 68 12.11 -34.67 -7.66
C ASP A 68 11.24 -34.23 -8.87
N GLN A 69 10.48 -35.17 -9.44
CA GLN A 69 9.54 -34.90 -10.54
C GLN A 69 8.12 -34.85 -10.01
N ALA A 70 7.84 -33.83 -9.18
CA ALA A 70 6.55 -33.73 -8.50
C ALA A 70 5.36 -33.43 -9.45
N SER A 71 5.55 -32.61 -10.50
CA SER A 71 4.48 -32.32 -11.46
C SER A 71 4.01 -33.54 -12.25
N PRO A 72 4.88 -34.39 -12.86
CA PRO A 72 4.47 -35.66 -13.45
C PRO A 72 3.80 -36.64 -12.48
N ALA A 73 4.25 -36.64 -11.21
CA ALA A 73 3.61 -37.44 -10.17
C ALA A 73 2.20 -36.94 -9.89
N LEU A 74 1.99 -35.63 -9.80
CA LEU A 74 0.68 -35.01 -9.59
C LEU A 74 -0.30 -35.35 -10.71
N GLU A 75 0.09 -35.19 -11.98
CA GLU A 75 -0.74 -35.51 -13.14
C GLU A 75 -1.31 -36.95 -13.05
N ILE A 76 -0.48 -37.89 -12.64
CA ILE A 76 -0.89 -39.29 -12.47
C ILE A 76 -1.87 -39.41 -11.28
N TYR A 77 -1.57 -38.78 -10.13
CA TYR A 77 -2.43 -38.85 -8.96
C TYR A 77 -3.79 -38.20 -9.19
N VAL A 78 -3.87 -37.08 -9.92
CA VAL A 78 -5.13 -36.45 -10.32
C VAL A 78 -5.93 -37.42 -11.20
N ALA A 79 -5.32 -37.97 -12.26
CA ALA A 79 -6.01 -38.89 -13.15
C ALA A 79 -6.50 -40.16 -12.41
N GLN A 80 -5.66 -40.74 -11.57
CA GLN A 80 -6.02 -41.94 -10.80
C GLN A 80 -7.02 -41.65 -9.67
N GLY A 81 -7.00 -40.45 -9.09
CA GLY A 81 -8.00 -39.99 -8.13
C GLY A 81 -9.41 -39.98 -8.74
N HIS A 82 -9.55 -39.40 -9.92
CA HIS A 82 -10.83 -39.37 -10.66
C HIS A 82 -11.28 -40.77 -11.12
N GLU A 83 -10.33 -41.61 -11.56
CA GLU A 83 -10.66 -42.96 -12.05
C GLU A 83 -11.08 -43.90 -10.91
N THR A 84 -10.28 -43.91 -9.82
CA THR A 84 -10.49 -44.88 -8.73
C THR A 84 -11.51 -44.40 -7.72
N ARG A 85 -11.66 -43.09 -7.56
CA ARG A 85 -12.41 -42.45 -6.46
C ARG A 85 -11.98 -42.98 -5.07
N ASP A 86 -10.70 -43.32 -4.93
CA ASP A 86 -10.12 -43.81 -3.68
C ASP A 86 -9.65 -42.65 -2.82
N PRO A 87 -10.14 -42.53 -1.57
CA PRO A 87 -9.75 -41.41 -0.67
C PRO A 87 -8.24 -41.30 -0.47
N ALA A 88 -7.50 -42.41 -0.36
CA ALA A 88 -6.05 -42.36 -0.13
C ALA A 88 -5.28 -41.86 -1.37
N VAL A 89 -5.74 -42.20 -2.57
CA VAL A 89 -5.18 -41.69 -3.83
C VAL A 89 -5.44 -40.18 -3.95
N ILE A 90 -6.67 -39.72 -3.64
CA ILE A 90 -7.06 -38.32 -3.67
C ILE A 90 -6.24 -37.53 -2.64
N GLU A 91 -6.16 -38.01 -1.38
CA GLU A 91 -5.40 -37.36 -0.32
C GLU A 91 -3.90 -37.22 -0.70
N ARG A 92 -3.31 -38.26 -1.30
CA ARG A 92 -1.92 -38.22 -1.76
C ARG A 92 -1.74 -37.20 -2.87
N GLY A 93 -2.67 -37.11 -3.83
CA GLY A 93 -2.68 -36.09 -4.87
C GLY A 93 -2.71 -34.67 -4.29
N ILE A 94 -3.61 -34.42 -3.32
CA ILE A 94 -3.69 -33.13 -2.63
C ILE A 94 -2.37 -32.77 -1.93
N ARG A 95 -1.73 -33.71 -1.25
CA ARG A 95 -0.43 -33.47 -0.61
C ARG A 95 0.66 -33.08 -1.60
N ILE A 96 0.70 -33.73 -2.76
CA ILE A 96 1.67 -33.40 -3.81
C ILE A 96 1.34 -32.03 -4.41
N ALA A 97 0.08 -31.76 -4.76
CA ALA A 97 -0.37 -30.49 -5.29
C ALA A 97 -0.03 -29.32 -4.33
N THR A 98 -0.29 -29.50 -3.03
CA THR A 98 0.05 -28.51 -2.00
C THR A 98 1.57 -28.29 -1.92
N PHE A 99 2.39 -29.35 -2.06
CA PHE A 99 3.84 -29.25 -2.01
C PHE A 99 4.44 -28.42 -3.15
N ILE A 100 3.82 -28.48 -4.36
CA ILE A 100 4.28 -27.71 -5.53
C ILE A 100 3.46 -26.43 -5.77
N ASP A 101 2.59 -26.07 -4.83
CA ASP A 101 1.71 -24.90 -4.89
C ASP A 101 0.75 -24.87 -6.10
N ASP A 102 0.30 -26.06 -6.54
CA ASP A 102 -0.70 -26.20 -7.60
C ASP A 102 -2.10 -26.13 -6.99
N ASN A 103 -2.61 -24.90 -6.87
CA ASN A 103 -3.88 -24.62 -6.22
C ASN A 103 -5.08 -25.16 -7.02
N ASP A 104 -4.99 -25.23 -8.33
CA ASP A 104 -6.08 -25.74 -9.20
C ASP A 104 -6.26 -27.24 -8.98
N ALA A 105 -5.18 -27.99 -8.93
CA ALA A 105 -5.23 -29.43 -8.64
C ALA A 105 -5.69 -29.72 -7.20
N VAL A 106 -5.29 -28.90 -6.22
CA VAL A 106 -5.80 -29.02 -4.83
C VAL A 106 -7.32 -28.84 -4.82
N LEU A 107 -7.83 -27.82 -5.52
CA LEU A 107 -9.26 -27.52 -5.57
C LEU A 107 -10.07 -28.61 -6.26
N ASP A 108 -9.59 -29.11 -7.41
CA ASP A 108 -10.21 -30.20 -8.15
C ASP A 108 -10.33 -31.48 -7.30
N LEU A 109 -9.21 -31.89 -6.67
CA LEU A 109 -9.20 -33.07 -5.83
C LEU A 109 -9.98 -32.88 -4.51
N ALA A 110 -10.05 -31.67 -3.94
CA ALA A 110 -10.87 -31.40 -2.76
C ALA A 110 -12.37 -31.56 -3.07
N ARG A 111 -12.83 -31.06 -4.23
CA ARG A 111 -14.20 -31.27 -4.72
C ARG A 111 -14.51 -32.77 -4.89
N LEU A 112 -13.60 -33.47 -5.56
CA LEU A 112 -13.73 -34.91 -5.74
C LEU A 112 -13.80 -35.68 -4.42
N TRP A 113 -12.98 -35.26 -3.43
CA TRP A 113 -12.94 -35.93 -2.12
C TRP A 113 -14.26 -35.74 -1.36
N VAL A 114 -14.85 -34.55 -1.41
CA VAL A 114 -16.20 -34.33 -0.84
C VAL A 114 -17.26 -35.24 -1.48
N GLU A 115 -17.19 -35.45 -2.79
CA GLU A 115 -18.12 -36.37 -3.47
C GLU A 115 -17.93 -37.83 -3.02
N VAL A 116 -16.71 -38.23 -2.72
CA VAL A 116 -16.37 -39.61 -2.32
C VAL A 116 -16.64 -39.86 -0.83
N ALA A 117 -16.39 -38.88 0.02
CA ALA A 117 -16.55 -39.00 1.46
C ALA A 117 -17.35 -37.80 2.02
N PRO A 118 -18.65 -37.67 1.70
CA PRO A 118 -19.42 -36.47 2.02
C PRO A 118 -19.71 -36.27 3.52
N GLU A 119 -19.54 -37.31 4.34
CA GLU A 119 -19.79 -37.25 5.77
C GLU A 119 -18.51 -37.07 6.60
N ASP A 120 -17.35 -37.04 5.94
CA ASP A 120 -16.06 -36.88 6.62
C ASP A 120 -15.84 -35.40 6.94
N LEU A 121 -15.71 -35.10 8.24
CA LEU A 121 -15.53 -33.72 8.74
C LEU A 121 -14.18 -33.12 8.32
N ASP A 122 -13.12 -33.92 8.21
CA ASP A 122 -11.80 -33.44 7.80
C ASP A 122 -11.80 -33.05 6.31
N VAL A 123 -12.51 -33.84 5.49
CA VAL A 123 -12.73 -33.53 4.07
C VAL A 123 -13.56 -32.24 3.91
N ARG A 124 -14.60 -32.06 4.74
CA ARG A 124 -15.41 -30.83 4.75
C ARG A 124 -14.60 -29.62 5.17
N ARG A 125 -13.74 -29.74 6.19
CA ARG A 125 -12.81 -28.67 6.61
C ARG A 125 -11.87 -28.28 5.48
N LEU A 126 -11.24 -29.28 4.86
CA LEU A 126 -10.35 -29.06 3.73
C LEU A 126 -11.06 -28.33 2.57
N ALA A 127 -12.24 -28.82 2.18
CA ALA A 127 -13.02 -28.22 1.10
C ALA A 127 -13.42 -26.77 1.43
N THR A 128 -13.92 -26.51 2.65
CA THR A 128 -14.25 -25.14 3.09
C THR A 128 -13.06 -24.21 2.93
N PHE A 129 -11.88 -24.64 3.43
CA PHE A 129 -10.68 -23.82 3.38
C PHE A 129 -10.19 -23.58 1.94
N GLN A 130 -10.09 -24.62 1.13
CA GLN A 130 -9.54 -24.51 -0.23
C GLN A 130 -10.48 -23.72 -1.17
N LEU A 131 -11.77 -23.96 -1.09
CA LEU A 131 -12.77 -23.19 -1.84
C LEU A 131 -12.76 -21.70 -1.44
N ALA A 132 -12.73 -21.42 -0.13
CA ALA A 132 -12.67 -20.05 0.37
C ALA A 132 -11.40 -19.32 -0.09
N ARG A 133 -10.23 -19.98 0.00
CA ARG A 133 -8.95 -19.44 -0.45
C ARG A 133 -8.90 -19.16 -1.95
N ALA A 134 -9.60 -19.98 -2.75
CA ALA A 134 -9.72 -19.79 -4.19
C ALA A 134 -10.78 -18.74 -4.59
N GLY A 135 -11.44 -18.07 -3.63
CA GLY A 135 -12.48 -17.08 -3.85
C GLY A 135 -13.88 -17.66 -4.07
N HIS A 136 -14.06 -18.99 -4.05
CA HIS A 136 -15.35 -19.68 -4.21
C HIS A 136 -16.13 -19.74 -2.89
N VAL A 137 -16.34 -18.58 -2.24
CA VAL A 137 -16.87 -18.50 -0.87
C VAL A 137 -18.33 -18.98 -0.76
N VAL A 138 -19.14 -18.82 -1.80
CA VAL A 138 -20.51 -19.30 -1.83
C VAL A 138 -20.56 -20.83 -1.96
N GLU A 139 -19.64 -21.42 -2.74
CA GLU A 139 -19.51 -22.87 -2.88
C GLU A 139 -18.96 -23.51 -1.58
N ALA A 140 -18.11 -22.80 -0.84
CA ALA A 140 -17.58 -23.25 0.45
C ALA A 140 -18.64 -23.32 1.56
N PHE A 141 -19.68 -22.49 1.48
CA PHE A 141 -20.67 -22.32 2.55
C PHE A 141 -21.38 -23.60 2.97
N PRO A 142 -21.91 -24.49 2.08
CA PRO A 142 -22.55 -25.75 2.48
C PRO A 142 -21.65 -26.68 3.30
N HIS A 143 -20.34 -26.62 3.07
CA HIS A 143 -19.39 -27.42 3.85
C HIS A 143 -19.20 -26.83 5.25
N ALA A 144 -19.14 -25.50 5.38
CA ALA A 144 -19.08 -24.81 6.65
C ALA A 144 -20.40 -24.97 7.45
N GLU A 145 -21.57 -24.95 6.80
CA GLU A 145 -22.87 -25.24 7.41
C GLU A 145 -22.90 -26.67 7.99
N TYR A 146 -22.43 -27.66 7.22
CA TYR A 146 -22.33 -29.04 7.69
C TYR A 146 -21.43 -29.17 8.94
N LEU A 147 -20.31 -28.45 8.98
CA LEU A 147 -19.41 -28.42 10.14
C LEU A 147 -20.07 -27.77 11.35
N LEU A 148 -20.85 -26.69 11.15
CA LEU A 148 -21.65 -26.08 12.22
C LEU A 148 -22.66 -27.08 12.83
N GLU A 149 -23.35 -27.86 12.02
CA GLU A 149 -24.29 -28.89 12.47
C GLU A 149 -23.58 -29.98 13.30
N ALA A 150 -22.33 -30.27 12.96
CA ALA A 150 -21.46 -31.16 13.73
C ALA A 150 -20.88 -30.52 15.01
N GLY A 151 -21.15 -29.23 15.26
CA GLY A 151 -20.71 -28.50 16.46
C GLY A 151 -19.49 -27.60 16.30
N ASP A 152 -18.93 -27.51 15.08
CA ASP A 152 -17.73 -26.75 14.76
C ASP A 152 -18.13 -25.51 13.92
N ASP A 153 -18.18 -24.34 14.58
CA ASP A 153 -18.57 -23.06 13.96
C ASP A 153 -17.39 -22.11 13.63
N GLU A 154 -16.16 -22.51 13.96
CA GLU A 154 -14.95 -21.71 13.68
C GLU A 154 -14.74 -21.49 12.16
N HIS A 155 -15.11 -22.48 11.36
CA HIS A 155 -14.97 -22.43 9.89
C HIS A 155 -15.85 -21.36 9.23
N LEU A 156 -16.97 -21.00 9.83
CA LEU A 156 -17.79 -19.87 9.36
C LEU A 156 -17.08 -18.54 9.55
N GLN A 157 -16.43 -18.33 10.71
CA GLN A 157 -15.62 -17.14 10.91
C GLN A 157 -14.48 -17.05 9.89
N ALA A 158 -13.77 -18.17 9.65
CA ALA A 158 -12.69 -18.23 8.67
C ALA A 158 -13.19 -17.97 7.23
N LEU A 159 -14.32 -18.57 6.85
CA LEU A 159 -14.93 -18.36 5.53
C LEU A 159 -15.27 -16.88 5.28
N ALA A 160 -15.85 -16.20 6.26
CA ALA A 160 -16.16 -14.78 6.16
C ALA A 160 -14.89 -13.91 6.06
N ALA A 161 -13.78 -14.33 6.66
CA ALA A 161 -12.49 -13.64 6.52
C ALA A 161 -11.95 -13.72 5.08
N TYR A 162 -12.02 -14.88 4.44
CA TYR A 162 -11.64 -15.04 3.03
C TYR A 162 -12.56 -14.29 2.05
N ALA A 163 -13.79 -14.00 2.46
CA ALA A 163 -14.71 -13.21 1.63
C ALA A 163 -14.24 -11.76 1.40
N SER A 164 -13.21 -11.28 2.11
CA SER A 164 -12.61 -9.95 1.85
C SER A 164 -12.10 -9.80 0.41
N ASP A 165 -11.58 -10.88 -0.17
CA ASP A 165 -11.01 -10.91 -1.52
C ASP A 165 -12.00 -11.34 -2.60
N ALA A 166 -13.22 -11.73 -2.20
CA ALA A 166 -14.29 -12.12 -3.12
C ALA A 166 -14.97 -10.89 -3.76
N SER A 167 -15.72 -11.12 -4.85
CA SER A 167 -16.53 -10.08 -5.49
C SER A 167 -17.64 -9.55 -4.58
N ASP A 168 -18.09 -8.32 -4.84
CA ASP A 168 -19.22 -7.73 -4.10
C ASP A 168 -20.49 -8.60 -4.19
N GLU A 169 -20.71 -9.22 -5.35
CA GLU A 169 -21.86 -10.10 -5.58
C GLU A 169 -21.78 -11.37 -4.71
N GLU A 170 -20.63 -12.01 -4.64
CA GLU A 170 -20.43 -13.20 -3.80
C GLU A 170 -20.52 -12.85 -2.31
N ARG A 171 -19.94 -11.72 -1.88
CA ARG A 171 -20.10 -11.25 -0.50
C ARG A 171 -21.55 -11.01 -0.12
N ALA A 172 -22.31 -10.36 -1.01
CA ALA A 172 -23.74 -10.11 -0.78
C ALA A 172 -24.55 -11.43 -0.69
N ARG A 173 -24.28 -12.39 -1.57
CA ARG A 173 -24.90 -13.72 -1.51
C ARG A 173 -24.53 -14.47 -0.22
N LEU A 174 -23.27 -14.44 0.14
CA LEU A 174 -22.79 -15.07 1.36
C LEU A 174 -23.45 -14.47 2.60
N LEU A 175 -23.60 -13.14 2.66
CA LEU A 175 -24.28 -12.46 3.76
C LEU A 175 -25.72 -12.95 3.93
N VAL A 176 -26.48 -13.12 2.85
CA VAL A 176 -27.86 -13.68 2.90
C VAL A 176 -27.85 -15.07 3.52
N LEU A 177 -26.92 -15.95 3.11
CA LEU A 177 -26.80 -17.30 3.66
C LEU A 177 -26.48 -17.29 5.16
N TYR A 178 -25.61 -16.35 5.61
CA TYR A 178 -25.32 -16.18 7.03
C TYR A 178 -26.52 -15.64 7.82
N GLU A 179 -27.29 -14.73 7.27
CA GLU A 179 -28.52 -14.20 7.88
C GLU A 179 -29.57 -15.30 8.07
N GLU A 180 -29.76 -16.16 7.05
CA GLU A 180 -30.65 -17.32 7.14
C GLU A 180 -30.18 -18.34 8.19
N LEU A 181 -28.87 -18.64 8.21
CA LEU A 181 -28.29 -19.59 9.16
C LEU A 181 -28.34 -19.07 10.60
N SER A 182 -28.15 -17.77 10.81
CA SER A 182 -28.25 -17.10 12.11
C SER A 182 -29.66 -17.16 12.70
N GLY A 183 -30.68 -17.22 11.85
CA GLY A 183 -32.06 -17.46 12.25
C GLY A 183 -32.26 -18.86 12.89
N LYS A 184 -31.50 -19.87 12.43
CA LYS A 184 -31.54 -21.25 12.95
C LYS A 184 -30.64 -21.41 14.18
N TYR A 185 -29.47 -20.74 14.19
CA TYR A 185 -28.42 -20.91 15.21
C TYR A 185 -27.99 -19.57 15.82
N PRO A 186 -28.85 -18.89 16.58
CA PRO A 186 -28.65 -17.49 16.99
C PRO A 186 -27.55 -17.27 18.05
N GLU A 187 -26.97 -18.32 18.65
CA GLU A 187 -25.99 -18.23 19.72
C GLU A 187 -24.60 -18.80 19.34
N ARG A 188 -24.37 -19.10 18.07
CA ARG A 188 -23.08 -19.59 17.59
C ARG A 188 -22.12 -18.43 17.35
N VAL A 189 -21.02 -18.40 18.10
CA VAL A 189 -20.07 -17.28 18.13
C VAL A 189 -19.36 -17.12 16.79
N GLY A 190 -18.87 -18.21 16.20
CA GLY A 190 -18.20 -18.18 14.90
C GLY A 190 -19.10 -17.66 13.77
N LEU A 191 -20.38 -18.08 13.78
CA LEU A 191 -21.37 -17.57 12.84
C LEU A 191 -21.65 -16.07 13.02
N MET A 192 -21.80 -15.62 14.28
CA MET A 192 -22.02 -14.18 14.57
C MET A 192 -20.84 -13.32 14.12
N VAL A 193 -19.62 -13.74 14.43
CA VAL A 193 -18.42 -13.01 14.05
C VAL A 193 -18.27 -12.97 12.52
N GLY A 194 -18.49 -14.11 11.84
CA GLY A 194 -18.47 -14.18 10.39
C GLY A 194 -19.53 -13.27 9.75
N GLN A 195 -20.76 -13.29 10.24
CA GLN A 195 -21.82 -12.40 9.78
C GLN A 195 -21.48 -10.92 10.01
N ALA A 196 -20.91 -10.59 11.17
CA ALA A 196 -20.47 -9.23 11.48
C ALA A 196 -19.37 -8.75 10.51
N MET A 197 -18.43 -9.62 10.12
CA MET A 197 -17.41 -9.28 9.10
C MET A 197 -18.05 -8.96 7.76
N LEU A 198 -19.02 -9.75 7.31
CA LEU A 198 -19.75 -9.52 6.06
C LEU A 198 -20.59 -8.23 6.11
N LEU A 199 -21.26 -7.95 7.23
CA LEU A 199 -22.00 -6.70 7.46
C LEU A 199 -21.08 -5.47 7.37
N ARG A 200 -19.86 -5.55 7.90
CA ARG A 200 -18.86 -4.48 7.77
C ARG A 200 -18.54 -4.19 6.31
N HIS A 201 -18.30 -5.23 5.50
CA HIS A 201 -18.06 -5.08 4.06
C HIS A 201 -19.26 -4.50 3.31
N ALA A 202 -20.47 -4.80 3.76
CA ALA A 202 -21.71 -4.20 3.22
C ALA A 202 -21.97 -2.76 3.69
N GLY A 203 -21.07 -2.17 4.49
CA GLY A 203 -21.24 -0.82 5.04
C GLY A 203 -22.25 -0.71 6.20
N ARG A 204 -22.82 -1.84 6.65
CA ARG A 204 -23.79 -1.91 7.77
C ARG A 204 -23.06 -1.91 9.12
N LEU A 205 -22.27 -0.84 9.38
CA LEU A 205 -21.29 -0.81 10.46
C LEU A 205 -21.92 -0.96 11.86
N GLN A 206 -23.06 -0.30 12.11
CA GLN A 206 -23.71 -0.39 13.43
C GLN A 206 -24.26 -1.78 13.70
N GLU A 207 -24.87 -2.43 12.72
CA GLU A 207 -25.38 -3.80 12.85
C GLU A 207 -24.23 -4.80 13.06
N SER A 208 -23.14 -4.61 12.34
CA SER A 208 -21.90 -5.37 12.53
C SER A 208 -21.36 -5.25 13.96
N LEU A 209 -21.30 -4.02 14.50
CA LEU A 209 -20.82 -3.76 15.86
C LEU A 209 -21.73 -4.41 16.92
N ASP A 210 -23.03 -4.32 16.77
CA ASP A 210 -23.99 -4.90 17.72
C ASP A 210 -23.86 -6.42 17.75
N LEU A 211 -23.67 -7.04 16.59
CA LEU A 211 -23.47 -8.48 16.47
C LEU A 211 -22.12 -8.93 17.01
N ALA A 212 -21.02 -8.22 16.69
CA ALA A 212 -19.69 -8.52 17.24
C ALA A 212 -19.68 -8.39 18.78
N ARG A 213 -20.30 -7.34 19.34
CA ARG A 213 -20.46 -7.17 20.79
C ARG A 213 -21.29 -8.28 21.42
N ARG A 214 -22.29 -8.80 20.71
CA ARG A 214 -23.08 -9.93 21.19
C ARG A 214 -22.23 -11.20 21.23
N ALA A 215 -21.43 -11.47 20.20
CA ALA A 215 -20.49 -12.59 20.15
C ALA A 215 -19.48 -12.54 21.32
N VAL A 216 -18.87 -11.39 21.56
CA VAL A 216 -17.92 -11.16 22.67
C VAL A 216 -18.58 -11.32 24.04
N ARG A 217 -19.87 -11.02 24.20
CA ARG A 217 -20.57 -11.29 25.47
C ARG A 217 -20.77 -12.78 25.74
N ILE A 218 -20.90 -13.61 24.68
CA ILE A 218 -21.04 -15.07 24.83
C ILE A 218 -19.65 -15.68 25.05
N ASP A 219 -18.67 -15.27 24.25
CA ASP A 219 -17.27 -15.70 24.39
C ASP A 219 -16.33 -14.48 24.51
N PRO A 220 -15.98 -14.09 25.75
CA PRO A 220 -15.06 -12.98 26.01
C PRO A 220 -13.62 -13.21 25.55
N HIS A 221 -13.25 -14.44 25.20
CA HIS A 221 -11.93 -14.81 24.66
C HIS A 221 -11.88 -14.83 23.13
N ASN A 222 -12.99 -14.58 22.45
CA ASN A 222 -12.99 -14.53 20.99
C ASN A 222 -12.23 -13.31 20.48
N GLU A 223 -10.95 -13.53 20.19
CA GLU A 223 -10.02 -12.48 19.76
C GLU A 223 -10.49 -11.75 18.50
N THR A 224 -11.03 -12.48 17.52
CA THR A 224 -11.52 -11.89 16.26
C THR A 224 -12.72 -10.99 16.51
N GLY A 225 -13.66 -11.37 17.36
CA GLY A 225 -14.81 -10.55 17.75
C GLY A 225 -14.38 -9.27 18.49
N LEU A 226 -13.37 -9.38 19.36
CA LEU A 226 -12.79 -8.24 20.09
C LEU A 226 -12.11 -7.26 19.11
N LEU A 227 -11.26 -7.76 18.20
CA LEU A 227 -10.60 -6.96 17.18
C LEU A 227 -11.61 -6.29 16.24
N LEU A 228 -12.60 -7.04 15.77
CA LEU A 228 -13.67 -6.52 14.92
C LEU A 228 -14.46 -5.41 15.62
N SER A 229 -14.82 -5.62 16.91
CA SER A 229 -15.53 -4.60 17.70
C SER A 229 -14.72 -3.32 17.84
N ALA A 230 -13.41 -3.43 18.07
CA ALA A 230 -12.52 -2.27 18.16
C ALA A 230 -12.36 -1.55 16.81
N GLN A 231 -12.19 -2.30 15.72
CA GLN A 231 -12.10 -1.73 14.36
C GLN A 231 -13.39 -1.01 13.95
N LEU A 232 -14.55 -1.58 14.26
CA LEU A 232 -15.84 -0.97 13.96
C LEU A 232 -16.08 0.30 14.77
N LEU A 233 -15.70 0.33 16.04
CA LEU A 233 -15.76 1.54 16.86
C LEU A 233 -14.87 2.64 16.29
N HIS A 234 -13.67 2.31 15.85
CA HIS A 234 -12.76 3.25 15.21
C HIS A 234 -13.35 3.78 13.88
N GLN A 235 -13.93 2.91 13.04
CA GLN A 235 -14.60 3.32 11.79
C GLN A 235 -15.85 4.20 12.04
N LEU A 236 -16.48 4.07 13.20
CA LEU A 236 -17.61 4.90 13.65
C LEU A 236 -17.18 6.15 14.43
N ASP A 237 -15.88 6.48 14.41
CA ASP A 237 -15.26 7.63 15.09
C ASP A 237 -15.34 7.59 16.64
N ASP A 238 -15.64 6.42 17.23
CA ASP A 238 -15.55 6.21 18.69
C ASP A 238 -14.17 5.65 19.07
N ILE A 239 -13.15 6.50 18.93
CA ILE A 239 -11.74 6.14 19.21
C ILE A 239 -11.60 5.66 20.65
N SER A 240 -12.17 6.41 21.61
CA SER A 240 -12.13 6.03 23.04
C SER A 240 -12.82 4.69 23.33
N GLY A 241 -13.87 4.37 22.57
CA GLY A 241 -14.55 3.09 22.65
C GLY A 241 -13.67 1.94 22.18
N ALA A 242 -12.98 2.14 21.06
CA ALA A 242 -12.04 1.18 20.49
C ALA A 242 -10.89 0.88 21.44
N GLU A 243 -10.26 1.93 22.01
CA GLU A 243 -9.18 1.78 23.00
C GLU A 243 -9.64 0.99 24.23
N ARG A 244 -10.81 1.33 24.81
CA ARG A 244 -11.36 0.62 25.97
C ARG A 244 -11.66 -0.86 25.71
N VAL A 245 -12.08 -1.22 24.50
CA VAL A 245 -12.30 -2.63 24.13
C VAL A 245 -10.98 -3.38 24.13
N LEU A 246 -9.94 -2.83 23.51
CA LEU A 246 -8.62 -3.48 23.43
C LEU A 246 -7.90 -3.52 24.77
N GLU A 247 -8.02 -2.47 25.59
CA GLU A 247 -7.48 -2.46 26.95
C GLU A 247 -8.09 -3.57 27.82
N LYS A 248 -9.42 -3.74 27.78
CA LYS A 248 -10.11 -4.83 28.48
C LYS A 248 -9.74 -6.20 27.93
N ALA A 249 -9.63 -6.33 26.62
CA ALA A 249 -9.22 -7.56 25.97
C ALA A 249 -7.81 -7.98 26.40
N LEU A 250 -6.87 -7.04 26.45
CA LEU A 250 -5.50 -7.27 26.92
C LEU A 250 -5.40 -7.54 28.44
N ALA A 251 -6.39 -7.11 29.23
CA ALA A 251 -6.47 -7.51 30.64
C ALA A 251 -6.86 -8.99 30.82
N ILE A 252 -7.57 -9.56 29.84
CA ILE A 252 -7.96 -10.99 29.81
C ILE A 252 -6.85 -11.81 29.13
N GLU A 253 -6.34 -11.35 27.99
CA GLU A 253 -5.32 -12.02 27.16
C GLU A 253 -4.05 -11.16 27.03
N PRO A 254 -3.25 -11.03 28.12
CA PRO A 254 -2.11 -10.11 28.13
C PRO A 254 -0.98 -10.51 27.17
N GLU A 255 -0.94 -11.76 26.72
CA GLU A 255 0.07 -12.29 25.80
C GLU A 255 -0.36 -12.21 24.32
N SER A 256 -1.59 -11.78 24.01
CA SER A 256 -2.06 -11.70 22.64
C SER A 256 -1.29 -10.64 21.85
N LYS A 257 -0.47 -11.10 20.89
CA LYS A 257 0.27 -10.24 19.95
C LYS A 257 -0.68 -9.41 19.09
N ARG A 258 -1.76 -10.03 18.61
CA ARG A 258 -2.71 -9.39 17.68
C ARG A 258 -3.47 -8.24 18.35
N LEU A 259 -4.01 -8.47 19.55
CA LEU A 259 -4.70 -7.44 20.32
C LEU A 259 -3.78 -6.28 20.68
N ARG A 260 -2.56 -6.57 21.16
CA ARG A 260 -1.60 -5.53 21.53
C ARG A 260 -1.10 -4.73 20.34
N LEU A 261 -0.86 -5.39 19.21
CA LEU A 261 -0.47 -4.72 17.97
C LEU A 261 -1.57 -3.78 17.48
N GLN A 262 -2.83 -4.23 17.50
CA GLN A 262 -3.97 -3.40 17.11
C GLN A 262 -4.16 -2.21 18.07
N TYR A 263 -3.97 -2.44 19.37
CA TYR A 263 -4.03 -1.37 20.38
C TYR A 263 -2.93 -0.32 20.15
N ALA A 264 -1.70 -0.77 19.92
CA ALA A 264 -0.61 0.13 19.61
C ALA A 264 -0.86 0.96 18.33
N ARG A 265 -1.51 0.37 17.31
CA ARG A 265 -1.89 1.10 16.08
C ARG A 265 -2.89 2.22 16.35
N PHE A 266 -3.95 1.95 17.10
CA PHE A 266 -4.94 2.98 17.43
C PHE A 266 -4.34 4.08 18.30
N LEU A 267 -3.51 3.71 19.27
CA LEU A 267 -2.77 4.67 20.08
C LEU A 267 -1.79 5.53 19.27
N ALA A 268 -1.26 5.03 18.15
CA ALA A 268 -0.35 5.83 17.32
C ALA A 268 -1.02 7.07 16.72
N GLU A 269 -2.34 7.05 16.57
CA GLU A 269 -3.11 8.20 16.08
C GLU A 269 -3.47 9.20 17.20
N SER A 270 -3.66 8.71 18.44
CA SER A 270 -4.14 9.51 19.57
C SER A 270 -3.06 9.84 20.60
N ASP A 271 -2.16 8.90 20.91
CA ASP A 271 -1.12 9.02 21.93
C ASP A 271 0.09 8.16 21.57
N LEU A 272 1.02 8.75 20.83
CA LEU A 272 2.22 8.06 20.35
C LEU A 272 3.10 7.53 21.51
N THR A 273 3.07 8.16 22.68
CA THR A 273 3.81 7.68 23.86
C THR A 273 3.27 6.36 24.34
N LYS A 274 1.95 6.25 24.49
CA LYS A 274 1.32 4.97 24.87
C LYS A 274 1.51 3.91 23.78
N SER A 275 1.42 4.28 22.51
CA SER A 275 1.71 3.38 21.39
C SER A 275 3.10 2.77 21.50
N ARG A 276 4.12 3.62 21.71
CA ARG A 276 5.51 3.21 21.94
C ARG A 276 5.63 2.24 23.12
N ASP A 277 4.94 2.51 24.22
CA ASP A 277 4.96 1.62 25.41
C ASP A 277 4.38 0.23 25.09
N GLN A 278 3.29 0.16 24.30
CA GLN A 278 2.75 -1.13 23.85
C GLN A 278 3.71 -1.85 22.89
N MET A 279 4.40 -1.12 22.01
CA MET A 279 5.44 -1.67 21.14
C MET A 279 6.63 -2.20 21.94
N ALA A 280 7.05 -1.51 23.00
CA ALA A 280 8.12 -1.99 23.89
C ALA A 280 7.74 -3.31 24.57
N ILE A 281 6.49 -3.48 24.99
CA ILE A 281 6.00 -4.76 25.52
C ILE A 281 6.07 -5.85 24.44
N LEU A 282 5.63 -5.55 23.21
CA LEU A 282 5.70 -6.50 22.09
C LEU A 282 7.14 -6.93 21.77
N VAL A 283 8.08 -5.99 21.73
CA VAL A 283 9.49 -6.30 21.50
C VAL A 283 10.07 -7.17 22.62
N ASN A 284 9.67 -6.95 23.87
CA ASN A 284 10.07 -7.81 24.99
C ASN A 284 9.51 -9.22 24.88
N GLN A 285 8.26 -9.39 24.41
CA GLN A 285 7.62 -10.69 24.20
C GLN A 285 8.15 -11.41 22.95
N TYR A 286 8.46 -10.67 21.89
CA TYR A 286 8.91 -11.17 20.59
C TYR A 286 10.22 -10.47 20.16
N PRO A 287 11.33 -10.71 20.88
CA PRO A 287 12.57 -9.95 20.70
C PRO A 287 13.24 -10.17 19.35
N ASP A 288 12.90 -11.23 18.62
CA ASP A 288 13.49 -11.55 17.33
C ASP A 288 12.65 -11.06 16.13
N ASP A 289 11.52 -10.39 16.38
CA ASP A 289 10.65 -9.87 15.34
C ASP A 289 11.19 -8.51 14.81
N PRO A 290 11.70 -8.46 13.56
CA PRO A 290 12.32 -7.26 13.03
C PRO A 290 11.33 -6.12 12.80
N ASP A 291 10.05 -6.43 12.56
CA ASP A 291 9.03 -5.42 12.28
C ASP A 291 8.62 -4.70 13.57
N LEU A 292 8.57 -5.42 14.68
CA LEU A 292 8.32 -4.82 15.99
C LEU A 292 9.50 -3.95 16.45
N ILE A 293 10.75 -4.41 16.27
CA ILE A 293 11.95 -3.62 16.60
C ILE A 293 11.99 -2.35 15.77
N PHE A 294 11.71 -2.45 14.46
CA PHE A 294 11.68 -1.30 13.56
C PHE A 294 10.58 -0.30 13.95
N SER A 295 9.38 -0.80 14.26
CA SER A 295 8.24 0.04 14.66
C SER A 295 8.49 0.77 15.98
N LEU A 296 9.11 0.10 16.96
CA LEU A 296 9.51 0.71 18.22
C LEU A 296 10.58 1.78 18.02
N ALA A 297 11.59 1.50 17.19
CA ALA A 297 12.64 2.46 16.87
C ALA A 297 12.07 3.70 16.17
N LEU A 298 11.14 3.51 15.25
CA LEU A 298 10.47 4.61 14.55
C LEU A 298 9.62 5.46 15.52
N ALA A 299 8.84 4.82 16.42
CA ALA A 299 8.08 5.53 17.44
C ALA A 299 9.00 6.35 18.38
N ASN A 300 10.13 5.78 18.80
CA ASN A 300 11.14 6.50 19.58
C ASN A 300 11.74 7.68 18.82
N GLN A 301 12.02 7.53 17.52
CA GLN A 301 12.53 8.62 16.69
C GLN A 301 11.54 9.79 16.62
N GLU A 302 10.26 9.52 16.41
CA GLU A 302 9.21 10.55 16.33
C GLU A 302 8.95 11.24 17.68
N LEU A 303 9.17 10.53 18.78
CA LEU A 303 9.11 11.11 20.14
C LEU A 303 10.39 11.87 20.53
N GLY A 304 11.41 11.92 19.67
CA GLY A 304 12.70 12.55 19.98
C GLY A 304 13.62 11.70 20.87
N ASN A 305 13.28 10.45 21.16
CA ASN A 305 14.11 9.50 21.91
C ASN A 305 15.21 8.93 21.00
N HIS A 306 16.09 9.80 20.50
CA HIS A 306 17.05 9.49 19.44
C HIS A 306 18.05 8.38 19.80
N ALA A 307 18.38 8.21 21.09
CA ALA A 307 19.28 7.15 21.54
C ALA A 307 18.62 5.77 21.40
N ASP A 308 17.39 5.62 21.88
CA ASP A 308 16.64 4.36 21.81
C ASP A 308 16.29 4.00 20.36
N ALA A 309 15.96 5.01 19.53
CA ALA A 309 15.72 4.81 18.10
C ALA A 309 16.98 4.26 17.41
N ARG A 310 18.14 4.84 17.68
CA ARG A 310 19.41 4.39 17.12
C ARG A 310 19.72 2.96 17.55
N GLU A 311 19.58 2.63 18.83
CA GLU A 311 19.81 1.27 19.36
C GLU A 311 18.94 0.23 18.64
N GLY A 312 17.66 0.56 18.41
CA GLY A 312 16.75 -0.31 17.66
C GLY A 312 17.23 -0.56 16.23
N TYR A 313 17.61 0.50 15.49
CA TYR A 313 18.10 0.35 14.10
C TYR A 313 19.44 -0.40 14.05
N GLU A 314 20.38 -0.12 14.97
CA GLU A 314 21.66 -0.84 15.06
C GLU A 314 21.45 -2.33 15.41
N THR A 315 20.45 -2.64 16.22
CA THR A 315 20.06 -4.03 16.51
C THR A 315 19.63 -4.75 15.23
N LEU A 316 18.82 -4.12 14.37
CA LEU A 316 18.43 -4.67 13.07
C LEU A 316 19.65 -4.89 12.14
N LEU A 317 20.58 -3.92 12.10
CA LEU A 317 21.80 -4.05 11.31
C LEU A 317 22.68 -5.21 11.80
N ASN A 318 22.88 -5.33 13.11
CA ASN A 318 23.66 -6.42 13.71
C ASN A 318 23.07 -7.80 13.39
N ARG A 319 21.75 -7.89 13.29
CA ARG A 319 21.02 -9.11 12.92
C ARG A 319 20.87 -9.29 11.41
N ARG A 320 21.35 -8.37 10.59
CA ARG A 320 21.20 -8.34 9.12
C ARG A 320 19.73 -8.40 8.66
N GLN A 321 18.85 -7.74 9.43
CA GLN A 321 17.42 -7.65 9.16
C GLN A 321 17.05 -6.22 8.77
N ARG A 322 16.15 -6.03 7.80
CA ARG A 322 15.69 -4.72 7.32
C ARG A 322 16.80 -3.69 7.10
N MET A 323 17.96 -4.14 6.59
CA MET A 323 19.19 -3.34 6.53
C MET A 323 19.00 -2.01 5.81
N SER A 324 18.35 -2.00 4.64
CA SER A 324 18.12 -0.77 3.88
C SER A 324 17.24 0.22 4.65
N ASP A 325 16.18 -0.25 5.29
CA ASP A 325 15.28 0.59 6.10
C ASP A 325 16.02 1.16 7.31
N ALA A 326 16.79 0.32 8.01
CA ALA A 326 17.57 0.75 9.17
C ALA A 326 18.63 1.81 8.80
N HIS A 327 19.38 1.60 7.70
CA HIS A 327 20.33 2.58 7.20
C HIS A 327 19.64 3.89 6.79
N TYR A 328 18.50 3.81 6.12
CA TYR A 328 17.73 5.00 5.75
C TYR A 328 17.31 5.81 6.98
N GLN A 329 16.78 5.16 8.01
CA GLN A 329 16.34 5.86 9.22
C GLN A 329 17.50 6.40 10.04
N LEU A 330 18.64 5.68 10.11
CA LEU A 330 19.86 6.20 10.73
C LEU A 330 20.40 7.44 9.98
N GLY A 331 20.28 7.45 8.65
CA GLY A 331 20.59 8.62 7.83
C GLY A 331 19.70 9.81 8.19
N ARG A 332 18.38 9.61 8.25
CA ARG A 332 17.42 10.64 8.67
C ARG A 332 17.69 11.17 10.08
N LEU A 333 18.01 10.26 10.99
CA LEU A 333 18.33 10.62 12.37
C LEU A 333 19.61 11.47 12.45
N ALA A 334 20.65 11.11 11.70
CA ALA A 334 21.89 11.89 11.62
C ALA A 334 21.64 13.27 10.99
N GLU A 335 20.84 13.33 9.94
CA GLU A 335 20.48 14.57 9.25
C GLU A 335 19.70 15.53 10.17
N SER A 336 18.72 15.04 10.92
CA SER A 336 17.98 15.85 11.90
C SER A 336 18.85 16.42 13.01
N GLN A 337 20.02 15.81 13.25
CA GLN A 337 21.04 16.27 14.21
C GLN A 337 22.11 17.16 13.55
N GLY A 338 21.98 17.49 12.27
CA GLY A 338 22.97 18.28 11.52
C GLY A 338 24.26 17.52 11.17
N ASN A 339 24.27 16.19 11.30
CA ASN A 339 25.45 15.36 11.02
C ASN A 339 25.44 14.84 9.58
N GLU A 340 25.55 15.73 8.60
CA GLU A 340 25.44 15.40 7.17
C GLU A 340 26.43 14.30 6.72
N ALA A 341 27.65 14.30 7.25
CA ALA A 341 28.65 13.28 6.88
C ALA A 341 28.22 11.87 7.29
N ILE A 342 27.61 11.73 8.48
CA ILE A 342 27.05 10.45 8.94
C ILE A 342 25.81 10.11 8.13
N ALA A 343 24.94 11.09 7.85
CA ALA A 343 23.75 10.90 7.03
C ALA A 343 24.11 10.35 5.65
N LEU A 344 25.10 10.95 4.96
CA LEU A 344 25.59 10.47 3.66
C LEU A 344 26.13 9.04 3.73
N ASP A 345 26.92 8.69 4.78
CA ASP A 345 27.44 7.33 4.93
C ASP A 345 26.30 6.32 5.09
N GLN A 346 25.29 6.63 5.88
CA GLN A 346 24.15 5.77 6.10
C GLN A 346 23.27 5.64 4.85
N TYR A 347 22.91 6.75 4.19
CA TYR A 347 22.11 6.71 2.96
C TYR A 347 22.79 5.94 1.83
N ARG A 348 24.12 6.04 1.69
CA ARG A 348 24.89 5.26 0.68
C ARG A 348 24.85 3.74 0.89
N ARG A 349 24.48 3.28 2.09
CA ARG A 349 24.35 1.84 2.42
C ARG A 349 22.95 1.31 2.13
N VAL A 350 22.01 2.16 1.75
CA VAL A 350 20.68 1.74 1.29
C VAL A 350 20.83 1.15 -0.11
N SER A 351 20.56 -0.16 -0.26
CA SER A 351 20.84 -0.90 -1.49
C SER A 351 19.60 -1.43 -2.20
N GLN A 352 18.45 -1.44 -1.54
CA GLN A 352 17.21 -2.02 -2.08
C GLN A 352 15.96 -1.50 -1.34
N GLY A 353 14.78 -1.83 -1.85
CA GLY A 353 13.49 -1.50 -1.24
C GLY A 353 13.02 -0.09 -1.56
N GLN A 354 11.89 0.29 -0.96
CA GLN A 354 11.24 1.59 -1.20
C GLN A 354 12.10 2.78 -0.78
N SER A 355 12.97 2.60 0.21
CA SER A 355 13.85 3.66 0.72
C SER A 355 15.00 4.03 -0.22
N LEU A 356 15.29 3.22 -1.26
CA LEU A 356 16.45 3.43 -2.14
C LEU A 356 16.38 4.74 -2.92
N LEU A 357 15.28 5.00 -3.61
CA LEU A 357 15.13 6.23 -4.39
C LEU A 357 15.11 7.46 -3.49
N THR A 358 14.44 7.37 -2.35
CA THR A 358 14.41 8.47 -1.38
C THR A 358 15.79 8.75 -0.78
N ALA A 359 16.56 7.70 -0.48
CA ALA A 359 17.94 7.86 -0.04
C ALA A 359 18.82 8.52 -1.11
N ALA A 360 18.67 8.14 -2.39
CA ALA A 360 19.39 8.76 -3.51
C ALA A 360 19.06 10.26 -3.63
N VAL A 361 17.78 10.64 -3.49
CA VAL A 361 17.37 12.06 -3.47
C VAL A 361 18.01 12.79 -2.29
N ARG A 362 18.00 12.22 -1.08
CA ARG A 362 18.62 12.87 0.10
C ARG A 362 20.13 13.04 -0.06
N ILE A 363 20.84 12.05 -0.63
CA ILE A 363 22.25 12.17 -0.95
C ILE A 363 22.50 13.32 -1.93
N VAL A 364 21.69 13.41 -2.98
CA VAL A 364 21.77 14.47 -3.98
C VAL A 364 21.54 15.83 -3.33
N ASP A 365 20.51 15.98 -2.50
CA ASP A 365 20.19 17.23 -1.80
C ASP A 365 21.36 17.69 -0.92
N ILE A 366 21.88 16.81 -0.06
CA ILE A 366 23.01 17.14 0.82
C ILE A 366 24.26 17.54 0.02
N LEU A 367 24.57 16.81 -1.07
CA LEU A 367 25.74 17.14 -1.90
C LEU A 367 25.57 18.45 -2.65
N ILE A 368 24.35 18.80 -3.07
CA ILE A 368 24.06 20.11 -3.67
C ILE A 368 24.26 21.22 -2.66
N ASP A 369 23.74 21.07 -1.44
CA ASP A 369 23.87 22.05 -0.38
C ASP A 369 25.35 22.28 -0.01
N GLN A 370 26.20 21.25 -0.13
CA GLN A 370 27.65 21.33 0.00
C GLN A 370 28.36 21.90 -1.24
N GLY A 371 27.64 22.14 -2.36
CA GLY A 371 28.20 22.60 -3.63
C GLY A 371 28.89 21.49 -4.47
N ASP A 372 28.79 20.23 -4.03
CA ASP A 372 29.40 19.08 -4.73
C ASP A 372 28.46 18.44 -5.77
N ILE A 373 28.13 19.21 -6.79
CA ILE A 373 27.30 18.75 -7.92
C ILE A 373 27.96 17.54 -8.61
N GLN A 374 29.28 17.52 -8.70
CA GLN A 374 29.99 16.42 -9.35
C GLN A 374 29.88 15.12 -8.56
N GLY A 375 30.00 15.19 -7.23
CA GLY A 375 29.78 14.04 -6.36
C GLY A 375 28.37 13.48 -6.46
N ALA A 376 27.34 14.35 -6.54
CA ALA A 376 25.95 13.94 -6.74
C ALA A 376 25.78 13.15 -8.07
N ARG A 377 26.33 13.67 -9.16
CA ARG A 377 26.28 13.00 -10.48
C ARG A 377 27.02 11.66 -10.47
N GLN A 378 28.22 11.59 -9.87
CA GLN A 378 28.98 10.35 -9.77
C GLN A 378 28.24 9.29 -8.95
N HIS A 379 27.55 9.70 -7.89
CA HIS A 379 26.74 8.79 -7.09
C HIS A 379 25.58 8.21 -7.92
N LEU A 380 24.85 9.03 -8.66
CA LEU A 380 23.76 8.57 -9.53
C LEU A 380 24.28 7.67 -10.67
N ASP A 381 25.45 7.98 -11.26
CA ASP A 381 26.11 7.11 -12.24
C ASP A 381 26.43 5.73 -11.66
N MET A 382 26.95 5.69 -10.44
CA MET A 382 27.23 4.42 -9.74
C MET A 382 25.95 3.61 -9.51
N LEU A 383 24.84 4.27 -9.09
CA LEU A 383 23.57 3.59 -8.88
C LEU A 383 23.00 3.04 -10.20
N ARG A 384 23.07 3.78 -11.30
CA ARG A 384 22.64 3.29 -12.63
C ARG A 384 23.41 2.04 -13.08
N ASN A 385 24.71 2.04 -12.87
CA ASN A 385 25.57 0.89 -13.23
C ASN A 385 25.28 -0.35 -12.36
N ASN A 386 25.02 -0.15 -11.07
CA ASN A 386 24.76 -1.25 -10.14
C ASN A 386 23.32 -1.78 -10.22
N LEU A 387 22.37 -0.94 -10.62
CA LEU A 387 20.94 -1.22 -10.61
C LEU A 387 20.28 -0.82 -11.95
N PRO A 388 20.62 -1.50 -13.05
CA PRO A 388 20.13 -1.14 -14.39
C PRO A 388 18.60 -1.10 -14.50
N ALA A 389 17.90 -1.93 -13.76
CA ALA A 389 16.43 -1.96 -13.74
C ALA A 389 15.80 -0.66 -13.19
N ALA A 390 16.51 0.07 -12.33
CA ALA A 390 16.08 1.35 -11.76
C ALA A 390 16.75 2.56 -12.43
N ALA A 391 17.52 2.38 -13.51
CA ALA A 391 18.32 3.43 -14.14
C ALA A 391 17.49 4.63 -14.54
N SER A 392 16.29 4.43 -15.10
CA SER A 392 15.36 5.51 -15.48
C SER A 392 15.05 6.44 -14.33
N SER A 393 14.78 5.91 -13.13
CA SER A 393 14.50 6.72 -11.95
C SER A 393 15.71 7.58 -11.54
N PHE A 394 16.92 7.04 -11.62
CA PHE A 394 18.14 7.80 -11.30
C PHE A 394 18.46 8.87 -12.36
N TYR A 395 18.11 8.67 -13.62
CA TYR A 395 18.16 9.71 -14.65
C TYR A 395 17.16 10.83 -14.37
N GLN A 396 15.96 10.49 -13.92
CA GLN A 396 14.95 11.48 -13.52
C GLN A 396 15.41 12.31 -12.31
N ILE A 397 16.01 11.68 -11.30
CA ILE A 397 16.58 12.38 -10.13
C ILE A 397 17.70 13.34 -10.58
N GLU A 398 18.59 12.92 -11.51
CA GLU A 398 19.65 13.81 -12.04
C GLU A 398 19.07 15.00 -12.83
N ALA A 399 18.08 14.74 -13.66
CA ALA A 399 17.43 15.78 -14.44
C ALA A 399 16.70 16.80 -13.55
N GLU A 400 16.01 16.33 -12.51
CA GLU A 400 15.35 17.21 -11.52
C GLU A 400 16.38 18.03 -10.75
N MET A 401 17.46 17.42 -10.28
CA MET A 401 18.58 18.10 -9.66
C MET A 401 19.12 19.24 -10.54
N LEU A 402 19.41 18.94 -11.80
CA LEU A 402 19.94 19.93 -12.73
C LEU A 402 18.91 21.02 -13.05
N SER A 403 17.64 20.67 -13.08
CA SER A 403 16.54 21.61 -13.27
C SER A 403 16.37 22.58 -12.12
N ARG A 404 16.54 22.11 -10.87
CA ARG A 404 16.56 22.97 -9.66
C ARG A 404 17.74 23.93 -9.66
N LEU A 405 18.88 23.52 -10.18
CA LEU A 405 20.07 24.34 -10.37
C LEU A 405 20.01 25.26 -11.62
N ASN A 406 18.87 25.34 -12.27
CA ASN A 406 18.64 26.07 -13.54
C ASN A 406 19.58 25.65 -14.69
N ARG A 407 20.11 24.41 -14.65
CA ARG A 407 20.95 23.80 -15.69
C ARG A 407 20.12 22.99 -16.68
N LEU A 408 19.09 23.62 -17.26
CA LEU A 408 18.06 22.95 -18.07
C LEU A 408 18.63 22.21 -19.31
N ASN A 409 19.66 22.80 -19.96
CA ASN A 409 20.30 22.14 -21.11
C ASN A 409 21.03 20.84 -20.72
N ASP A 410 21.65 20.82 -19.52
CA ASP A 410 22.31 19.62 -19.01
C ASP A 410 21.25 18.57 -18.61
N ALA A 411 20.14 18.99 -17.99
CA ALA A 411 19.02 18.12 -17.68
C ALA A 411 18.47 17.43 -18.95
N ARG A 412 18.25 18.21 -20.03
CA ARG A 412 17.82 17.68 -21.32
C ARG A 412 18.82 16.65 -21.88
N GLN A 413 20.12 16.95 -21.84
CA GLN A 413 21.14 16.01 -22.32
C GLN A 413 21.18 14.69 -21.56
N VAL A 414 20.93 14.75 -20.25
CA VAL A 414 20.83 13.53 -19.40
C VAL A 414 19.64 12.68 -19.83
N LEU A 415 18.48 13.30 -20.03
CA LEU A 415 17.27 12.62 -20.48
C LEU A 415 17.36 12.11 -21.92
N ASP A 416 18.01 12.87 -22.82
CA ASP A 416 18.27 12.43 -24.20
C ASP A 416 19.11 11.15 -24.25
N ARG A 417 20.14 11.04 -23.38
CA ARG A 417 20.94 9.82 -23.25
C ARG A 417 20.11 8.66 -22.74
N ALA A 418 19.32 8.87 -21.69
CA ALA A 418 18.48 7.83 -21.13
C ALA A 418 17.44 7.32 -22.15
N LEU A 419 16.84 8.21 -22.92
CA LEU A 419 15.88 7.87 -23.96
C LEU A 419 16.50 7.27 -25.23
N ALA A 420 17.81 7.42 -25.46
CA ALA A 420 18.49 6.70 -26.51
C ALA A 420 18.55 5.19 -26.23
N ASP A 421 18.70 4.82 -24.96
CA ASP A 421 18.71 3.41 -24.51
C ASP A 421 17.29 2.87 -24.30
N ASN A 422 16.35 3.72 -23.87
CA ASN A 422 14.97 3.34 -23.54
C ASN A 422 13.98 4.38 -24.11
N PRO A 423 13.75 4.40 -25.43
CA PRO A 423 13.01 5.47 -26.12
C PRO A 423 11.53 5.54 -25.74
N ASP A 424 11.01 4.50 -25.14
CA ASP A 424 9.59 4.33 -24.83
C ASP A 424 9.25 4.52 -23.34
N ASP A 425 10.24 4.89 -22.52
CA ASP A 425 10.04 5.11 -21.09
C ASP A 425 9.19 6.36 -20.85
N ILE A 426 7.97 6.13 -20.35
CA ILE A 426 6.97 7.18 -20.10
C ILE A 426 7.49 8.21 -19.10
N GLY A 427 8.18 7.77 -18.05
CA GLY A 427 8.70 8.65 -17.00
C GLY A 427 9.82 9.58 -17.54
N LEU A 428 10.70 9.06 -18.40
CA LEU A 428 11.76 9.84 -19.02
C LEU A 428 11.19 10.82 -20.08
N LEU A 429 10.22 10.40 -20.89
CA LEU A 429 9.52 11.27 -21.84
C LEU A 429 8.82 12.41 -21.10
N TYR A 430 8.09 12.10 -20.02
CA TYR A 430 7.45 13.13 -19.20
C TYR A 430 8.46 14.10 -18.60
N ALA A 431 9.54 13.60 -17.99
CA ALA A 431 10.58 14.44 -17.41
C ALA A 431 11.21 15.37 -18.47
N ARG A 432 11.48 14.85 -19.69
CA ARG A 432 12.03 15.66 -20.79
C ARG A 432 11.03 16.68 -21.30
N SER A 433 9.75 16.36 -21.37
CA SER A 433 8.70 17.32 -21.76
C SER A 433 8.66 18.53 -20.82
N VAL A 434 8.77 18.30 -19.50
CA VAL A 434 8.83 19.36 -18.49
C VAL A 434 10.08 20.24 -18.67
N VAL A 435 11.24 19.63 -18.90
CA VAL A 435 12.48 20.37 -19.16
C VAL A 435 12.39 21.18 -20.46
N ASN A 436 11.83 20.60 -21.53
CA ASN A 436 11.64 21.29 -22.80
C ASN A 436 10.67 22.47 -22.67
N ALA A 437 9.58 22.33 -21.91
CA ALA A 437 8.63 23.42 -21.64
C ALA A 437 9.34 24.59 -20.90
N ARG A 438 10.19 24.29 -19.92
CA ARG A 438 10.99 25.30 -19.20
C ARG A 438 12.08 25.94 -20.06
N LEU A 439 12.55 25.25 -21.10
CA LEU A 439 13.44 25.78 -22.14
C LEU A 439 12.69 26.57 -23.21
N GLU A 440 11.37 26.73 -23.09
CA GLU A 440 10.49 27.34 -24.10
C GLU A 440 10.49 26.59 -25.46
N ASP A 441 11.01 25.35 -25.49
CA ASP A 441 10.94 24.45 -26.64
C ASP A 441 9.61 23.68 -26.64
N ILE A 442 8.52 24.42 -26.82
CA ILE A 442 7.16 23.87 -26.75
C ILE A 442 6.94 22.74 -27.76
N PRO A 443 7.42 22.83 -29.03
CA PRO A 443 7.27 21.73 -29.98
C PRO A 443 7.97 20.43 -29.52
N ALA A 444 9.08 20.52 -28.78
CA ALA A 444 9.76 19.36 -28.25
C ALA A 444 8.97 18.76 -27.05
N SER A 445 8.44 19.62 -26.20
CA SER A 445 7.57 19.19 -25.09
C SER A 445 6.32 18.47 -25.61
N GLU A 446 5.64 19.03 -26.62
CA GLU A 446 4.47 18.42 -27.25
C GLU A 446 4.80 17.03 -27.80
N ARG A 447 5.89 16.89 -28.57
CA ARG A 447 6.30 15.58 -29.14
C ARG A 447 6.49 14.49 -28.07
N ASP A 448 7.10 14.83 -26.96
CA ASP A 448 7.32 13.88 -25.88
C ASP A 448 5.98 13.45 -25.22
N LEU A 449 5.07 14.39 -24.97
CA LEU A 449 3.75 14.11 -24.40
C LEU A 449 2.84 13.35 -25.39
N GLU A 450 2.88 13.72 -26.67
CA GLU A 450 2.16 12.98 -27.72
C GLU A 450 2.68 11.53 -27.86
N ALA A 451 3.99 11.31 -27.70
CA ALA A 451 4.56 9.97 -27.70
C ALA A 451 4.04 9.12 -26.53
N ILE A 452 3.82 9.71 -25.36
CA ILE A 452 3.14 9.03 -24.23
C ILE A 452 1.70 8.71 -24.61
N LEU A 453 0.94 9.68 -25.09
CA LEU A 453 -0.47 9.54 -25.44
C LEU A 453 -0.74 8.60 -26.61
N ALA A 454 0.23 8.41 -27.51
CA ALA A 454 0.14 7.42 -28.58
C ALA A 454 0.14 5.98 -28.05
N ARG A 455 0.73 5.72 -26.86
CA ARG A 455 0.78 4.41 -26.19
C ARG A 455 -0.33 4.24 -25.17
N ASP A 456 -0.58 5.30 -24.43
CA ASP A 456 -1.59 5.35 -23.37
C ASP A 456 -2.48 6.59 -23.58
N PRO A 457 -3.52 6.48 -24.41
CA PRO A 457 -4.43 7.59 -24.71
C PRO A 457 -5.26 8.09 -23.53
N GLU A 458 -5.27 7.33 -22.43
CA GLU A 458 -5.98 7.65 -21.18
C GLU A 458 -5.03 8.06 -20.05
N ASN A 459 -3.77 8.37 -20.36
CA ASN A 459 -2.82 8.88 -19.40
C ASN A 459 -3.21 10.28 -18.93
N ALA A 460 -3.90 10.37 -17.80
CA ALA A 460 -4.41 11.63 -17.24
C ALA A 460 -3.30 12.65 -16.99
N THR A 461 -2.12 12.20 -16.53
CA THR A 461 -0.95 13.06 -16.28
C THR A 461 -0.42 13.68 -17.56
N ALA A 462 -0.26 12.89 -18.64
CA ALA A 462 0.22 13.38 -19.92
C ALA A 462 -0.80 14.30 -20.61
N LEU A 463 -2.09 13.97 -20.54
CA LEU A 463 -3.18 14.83 -21.03
C LEU A 463 -3.17 16.19 -20.33
N ASN A 464 -3.05 16.18 -19.00
CA ASN A 464 -2.97 17.40 -18.21
C ASN A 464 -1.73 18.22 -18.52
N ALA A 465 -0.56 17.59 -18.59
CA ALA A 465 0.69 18.28 -18.88
C ALA A 465 0.69 18.93 -20.28
N LEU A 466 0.18 18.21 -21.29
CA LEU A 466 0.06 18.77 -22.65
C LEU A 466 -0.93 19.94 -22.65
N GLY A 467 -2.11 19.77 -22.05
CA GLY A 467 -3.10 20.83 -21.96
C GLY A 467 -2.59 22.06 -21.21
N TYR A 468 -1.90 21.89 -20.08
CA TYR A 468 -1.29 22.97 -19.33
C TYR A 468 -0.21 23.71 -20.16
N THR A 469 0.69 22.96 -20.79
CA THR A 469 1.74 23.53 -21.66
C THR A 469 1.12 24.39 -22.77
N LEU A 470 0.09 23.90 -23.44
CA LEU A 470 -0.62 24.65 -24.48
C LEU A 470 -1.32 25.90 -23.93
N ALA A 471 -1.99 25.80 -22.79
CA ALA A 471 -2.66 26.92 -22.16
C ALA A 471 -1.68 28.00 -21.68
N ASN A 472 -0.54 27.59 -21.13
CA ASN A 472 0.45 28.50 -20.57
C ASN A 472 1.30 29.20 -21.63
N SER A 473 1.72 28.47 -22.66
CA SER A 473 2.77 28.91 -23.60
C SER A 473 2.27 29.19 -25.00
N THR A 474 0.96 29.00 -25.29
CA THR A 474 0.37 29.23 -26.63
C THR A 474 -1.02 29.87 -26.52
N ASP A 475 -1.63 30.17 -27.69
CA ASP A 475 -3.02 30.63 -27.77
C ASP A 475 -4.01 29.50 -28.11
N ARG A 476 -3.58 28.22 -28.01
CA ARG A 476 -4.38 27.01 -28.33
C ARG A 476 -5.32 26.62 -27.16
N TYR A 477 -6.02 27.59 -26.58
CA TYR A 477 -6.82 27.38 -25.36
C TYR A 477 -7.96 26.38 -25.51
N ALA A 478 -8.58 26.29 -26.69
CA ALA A 478 -9.67 25.33 -26.93
C ALA A 478 -9.17 23.88 -26.91
N GLU A 479 -8.01 23.63 -27.47
CA GLU A 479 -7.34 22.33 -27.45
C GLU A 479 -6.83 21.98 -26.06
N ALA A 480 -6.19 22.92 -25.37
CA ALA A 480 -5.78 22.80 -23.99
C ALA A 480 -6.97 22.40 -23.08
N TYR A 481 -8.09 23.09 -23.25
CA TYR A 481 -9.32 22.76 -22.51
C TYR A 481 -9.81 21.33 -22.77
N ALA A 482 -9.81 20.89 -24.03
CA ALA A 482 -10.25 19.54 -24.40
C ALA A 482 -9.40 18.45 -23.73
N LEU A 483 -8.07 18.64 -23.71
CA LEU A 483 -7.11 17.73 -23.09
C LEU A 483 -7.27 17.69 -21.58
N ILE A 484 -7.31 18.85 -20.91
CA ILE A 484 -7.45 18.92 -19.45
C ILE A 484 -8.83 18.39 -19.01
N ASN A 485 -9.89 18.66 -19.78
CA ASN A 485 -11.22 18.14 -19.47
C ASN A 485 -11.29 16.60 -19.62
N LYS A 486 -10.52 16.02 -20.56
CA LYS A 486 -10.37 14.56 -20.64
C LYS A 486 -9.60 14.02 -19.44
N ALA A 487 -8.53 14.68 -19.02
CA ALA A 487 -7.79 14.31 -17.80
C ALA A 487 -8.69 14.38 -16.56
N MET A 488 -9.52 15.43 -16.42
CA MET A 488 -10.49 15.61 -15.35
C MET A 488 -11.54 14.51 -15.30
N ALA A 489 -11.97 13.98 -16.44
CA ALA A 489 -12.90 12.84 -16.49
C ALA A 489 -12.27 11.53 -16.00
N LEU A 490 -10.95 11.38 -16.16
CA LEU A 490 -10.18 10.21 -15.73
C LEU A 490 -9.79 10.28 -14.24
N ASP A 491 -9.44 11.46 -13.75
CA ASP A 491 -9.01 11.67 -12.37
C ASP A 491 -9.57 13.00 -11.81
N PRO A 492 -10.86 13.01 -11.38
CA PRO A 492 -11.61 14.24 -11.04
C PRO A 492 -11.21 14.91 -9.73
N GLU A 493 -10.48 14.18 -8.86
CA GLU A 493 -10.06 14.70 -7.55
C GLU A 493 -8.59 15.14 -7.54
N ASN A 494 -7.88 15.03 -8.64
CA ASN A 494 -6.48 15.41 -8.74
C ASN A 494 -6.29 16.94 -8.70
N PRO A 495 -5.63 17.48 -7.66
CA PRO A 495 -5.51 18.93 -7.51
C PRO A 495 -4.76 19.61 -8.67
N ALA A 496 -3.76 18.94 -9.26
CA ALA A 496 -3.01 19.51 -10.38
C ALA A 496 -3.86 19.61 -11.65
N ILE A 497 -4.79 18.67 -11.87
CA ILE A 497 -5.72 18.73 -12.99
C ILE A 497 -6.78 19.81 -12.75
N ILE A 498 -7.26 19.91 -11.50
CA ILE A 498 -8.22 20.94 -11.10
C ILE A 498 -7.61 22.35 -11.28
N ASP A 499 -6.35 22.54 -10.85
CA ASP A 499 -5.60 23.79 -11.05
C ASP A 499 -5.45 24.13 -12.54
N SER A 500 -4.99 23.17 -13.35
CA SER A 500 -4.83 23.34 -14.79
C SER A 500 -6.14 23.70 -15.48
N LEU A 501 -7.27 23.14 -15.03
CA LEU A 501 -8.60 23.50 -15.55
C LEU A 501 -8.99 24.92 -15.16
N GLY A 502 -8.71 25.34 -13.95
CA GLY A 502 -8.86 26.73 -13.51
C GLY A 502 -7.99 27.68 -14.31
N TRP A 503 -6.73 27.31 -14.54
CA TRP A 503 -5.78 28.10 -15.34
C TRP A 503 -6.24 28.28 -16.79
N VAL A 504 -6.65 27.21 -17.47
CA VAL A 504 -7.15 27.33 -18.86
C VAL A 504 -8.41 28.18 -18.95
N TYR A 505 -9.32 28.13 -17.96
CA TYR A 505 -10.46 29.05 -17.90
C TYR A 505 -10.01 30.51 -17.76
N TYR A 506 -8.98 30.79 -16.96
CA TYR A 506 -8.38 32.11 -16.86
C TYR A 506 -7.85 32.59 -18.20
N ARG A 507 -7.05 31.78 -18.89
CA ARG A 507 -6.50 32.08 -20.23
C ARG A 507 -7.60 32.28 -21.28
N MET A 508 -8.76 31.66 -21.11
CA MET A 508 -9.97 31.89 -21.94
C MET A 508 -10.77 33.13 -21.54
N GLY A 509 -10.37 33.88 -20.52
CA GLY A 509 -11.08 35.04 -20.00
C GLY A 509 -12.32 34.72 -19.15
N LYS A 510 -12.54 33.47 -18.75
CA LYS A 510 -13.70 33.01 -17.97
C LYS A 510 -13.39 33.07 -16.47
N LEU A 511 -13.20 34.28 -15.94
CA LEU A 511 -12.69 34.53 -14.59
C LEU A 511 -13.48 33.87 -13.45
N ASP A 512 -14.83 33.78 -13.58
CA ASP A 512 -15.65 33.17 -12.52
C ASP A 512 -15.39 31.67 -12.39
N LYS A 513 -15.32 30.96 -13.52
CA LYS A 513 -14.99 29.55 -13.54
C LYS A 513 -13.54 29.29 -13.10
N ALA A 514 -12.62 30.13 -13.55
CA ALA A 514 -11.22 30.06 -13.12
C ALA A 514 -11.12 30.13 -11.59
N LEU A 515 -11.81 31.10 -10.98
CA LEU A 515 -11.80 31.26 -9.54
C LEU A 515 -12.38 30.04 -8.80
N GLU A 516 -13.50 29.50 -9.28
CA GLU A 516 -14.15 28.31 -8.70
C GLU A 516 -13.19 27.12 -8.64
N TYR A 517 -12.55 26.78 -9.77
CA TYR A 517 -11.64 25.62 -9.84
C TYR A 517 -10.34 25.87 -9.06
N LEU A 518 -9.75 27.05 -9.14
CA LEU A 518 -8.51 27.37 -8.42
C LEU A 518 -8.71 27.43 -6.89
N GLN A 519 -9.87 27.88 -6.41
CA GLN A 519 -10.20 27.81 -4.99
C GLN A 519 -10.31 26.35 -4.53
N ARG A 520 -11.00 25.50 -5.29
CA ARG A 520 -11.10 24.06 -5.00
C ARG A 520 -9.70 23.39 -4.99
N ALA A 521 -8.85 23.72 -5.95
CA ALA A 521 -7.47 23.19 -6.00
C ALA A 521 -6.67 23.64 -4.77
N TYR A 522 -6.77 24.92 -4.39
CA TYR A 522 -6.04 25.49 -3.25
C TYR A 522 -6.53 24.93 -1.91
N GLU A 523 -7.83 24.68 -1.75
CA GLU A 523 -8.40 24.05 -0.56
C GLU A 523 -7.89 22.62 -0.35
N SER A 524 -7.76 21.85 -1.44
CA SER A 524 -7.28 20.47 -1.37
C SER A 524 -5.76 20.36 -1.31
N PHE A 525 -5.04 21.25 -2.00
CA PHE A 525 -3.58 21.24 -2.07
C PHE A 525 -3.01 22.68 -2.18
N PRO A 526 -2.77 23.36 -1.06
CA PRO A 526 -2.28 24.73 -1.04
C PRO A 526 -0.77 24.81 -1.38
N ASP A 527 -0.42 24.51 -2.62
CA ASP A 527 0.92 24.60 -3.21
C ASP A 527 1.23 26.01 -3.72
N GLY A 528 2.52 26.30 -3.95
CA GLY A 528 2.98 27.61 -4.40
C GLY A 528 2.53 27.97 -5.82
N GLU A 529 2.42 27.02 -6.76
CA GLU A 529 1.92 27.25 -8.12
C GLU A 529 0.42 27.55 -8.09
N VAL A 530 -0.35 26.75 -7.33
CA VAL A 530 -1.79 26.97 -7.15
C VAL A 530 -2.05 28.33 -6.47
N ALA A 531 -1.23 28.70 -5.48
CA ALA A 531 -1.32 30.02 -4.84
C ALA A 531 -1.05 31.16 -5.84
N ALA A 532 -0.05 31.00 -6.72
CA ALA A 532 0.26 31.97 -7.76
C ALA A 532 -0.90 32.15 -8.73
N HIS A 533 -1.47 31.05 -9.24
CA HIS A 533 -2.62 31.07 -10.17
C HIS A 533 -3.87 31.66 -9.55
N LEU A 534 -4.23 31.24 -8.31
CA LEU A 534 -5.39 31.75 -7.61
C LEU A 534 -5.27 33.24 -7.32
N GLY A 535 -4.10 33.66 -6.85
CA GLY A 535 -3.82 35.07 -6.60
C GLY A 535 -3.89 35.92 -7.87
N GLU A 536 -3.38 35.42 -9.01
CA GLU A 536 -3.46 36.11 -10.29
C GLU A 536 -4.91 36.28 -10.77
N VAL A 537 -5.75 35.26 -10.64
CA VAL A 537 -7.16 35.35 -11.00
C VAL A 537 -7.92 36.30 -10.07
N LEU A 538 -7.64 36.28 -8.76
CA LEU A 538 -8.21 37.23 -7.81
C LEU A 538 -7.80 38.68 -8.16
N TRP A 539 -6.52 38.88 -8.50
CA TRP A 539 -6.03 40.18 -8.95
C TRP A 539 -6.74 40.67 -10.23
N ALA A 540 -6.87 39.81 -11.22
CA ALA A 540 -7.57 40.12 -12.47
C ALA A 540 -9.07 40.44 -12.25
N LYS A 541 -9.67 39.93 -11.17
CA LYS A 541 -11.05 40.27 -10.75
C LYS A 541 -11.14 41.53 -9.87
N GLY A 542 -10.03 42.21 -9.60
CA GLY A 542 -9.97 43.40 -8.75
C GLY A 542 -10.03 43.09 -7.23
N ARG A 543 -9.93 41.83 -6.81
CA ARG A 543 -9.91 41.40 -5.40
C ARG A 543 -8.49 41.45 -4.88
N LEU A 544 -7.88 42.66 -4.87
CA LEU A 544 -6.43 42.86 -4.72
C LEU A 544 -5.91 42.41 -3.34
N GLU A 545 -6.63 42.67 -2.28
CA GLU A 545 -6.23 42.28 -0.92
C GLU A 545 -6.29 40.77 -0.74
N GLU A 546 -7.26 40.10 -1.30
CA GLU A 546 -7.35 38.64 -1.24
C GLU A 546 -6.24 37.99 -2.05
N ALA A 547 -5.91 38.52 -3.22
CA ALA A 547 -4.77 38.06 -4.01
C ALA A 547 -3.45 38.13 -3.21
N ARG A 548 -3.19 39.28 -2.56
CA ARG A 548 -2.00 39.46 -1.72
C ARG A 548 -1.95 38.48 -0.55
N ASN A 549 -3.08 38.25 0.11
CA ASN A 549 -3.16 37.31 1.23
C ASN A 549 -2.82 35.88 0.78
N ILE A 550 -3.37 35.40 -0.35
CA ILE A 550 -3.06 34.08 -0.91
C ILE A 550 -1.57 33.94 -1.22
N TRP A 551 -0.98 34.92 -1.88
CA TRP A 551 0.46 34.91 -2.17
C TRP A 551 1.32 34.91 -0.92
N LEU A 552 0.99 35.73 0.09
CA LEU A 552 1.72 35.79 1.37
C LEU A 552 1.58 34.48 2.16
N GLU A 553 0.42 33.83 2.14
CA GLU A 553 0.24 32.51 2.74
C GLU A 553 1.06 31.44 2.02
N GLY A 554 1.11 31.48 0.68
CA GLY A 554 1.95 30.62 -0.12
C GLY A 554 3.45 30.80 0.21
N LEU A 555 3.92 32.06 0.35
CA LEU A 555 5.29 32.37 0.72
C LEU A 555 5.64 32.01 2.16
N LYS A 556 4.68 32.02 3.10
CA LYS A 556 4.90 31.48 4.46
C LYS A 556 5.17 29.97 4.45
N LYS A 557 4.49 29.23 3.56
CA LYS A 557 4.67 27.79 3.40
C LYS A 557 5.90 27.41 2.60
N SER A 558 6.25 28.24 1.59
CA SER A 558 7.41 28.07 0.71
C SER A 558 8.15 29.40 0.57
N PRO A 559 9.00 29.75 1.55
CA PRO A 559 9.76 31.01 1.51
C PRO A 559 10.61 31.11 0.24
N GLY A 560 10.48 32.25 -0.47
CA GLY A 560 11.23 32.50 -1.70
C GLY A 560 10.76 31.72 -2.93
N ASN A 561 9.54 31.19 -2.94
CA ASN A 561 8.98 30.50 -4.11
C ASN A 561 9.01 31.43 -5.35
N PRO A 562 9.76 31.06 -6.42
CA PRO A 562 9.95 31.95 -7.56
C PRO A 562 8.67 32.22 -8.34
N ILE A 563 7.75 31.24 -8.42
CA ILE A 563 6.50 31.40 -9.17
C ILE A 563 5.61 32.48 -8.55
N ILE A 564 5.50 32.46 -7.22
CA ILE A 564 4.73 33.46 -6.49
C ILE A 564 5.40 34.83 -6.61
N THR A 565 6.74 34.92 -6.39
CA THR A 565 7.46 36.19 -6.43
C THR A 565 7.42 36.83 -7.81
N GLU A 566 7.67 36.07 -8.88
CA GLU A 566 7.60 36.54 -10.26
C GLU A 566 6.18 37.00 -10.63
N THR A 567 5.14 36.28 -10.18
CA THR A 567 3.75 36.66 -10.41
C THR A 567 3.41 37.96 -9.69
N MET A 568 3.83 38.11 -8.43
CA MET A 568 3.63 39.33 -7.67
C MET A 568 4.36 40.52 -8.33
N GLU A 569 5.63 40.37 -8.68
CA GLU A 569 6.42 41.44 -9.34
C GLU A 569 5.79 41.87 -10.66
N ARG A 570 5.38 40.93 -11.49
CA ARG A 570 4.73 41.18 -12.78
C ARG A 570 3.42 41.96 -12.66
N LEU A 571 2.63 41.68 -11.62
CA LEU A 571 1.28 42.26 -11.46
C LEU A 571 1.27 43.53 -10.61
N THR A 572 2.14 43.61 -9.58
CA THR A 572 2.16 44.75 -8.66
C THR A 572 3.18 45.83 -9.05
N GLY A 573 4.18 45.49 -9.88
CA GLY A 573 5.27 46.40 -10.27
C GLY A 573 6.27 46.70 -9.14
N SER A 574 6.21 45.99 -8.03
CA SER A 574 7.09 46.20 -6.86
C SER A 574 7.49 44.88 -6.22
N SER A 575 8.80 44.70 -6.04
CA SER A 575 9.39 43.62 -5.23
C SER A 575 9.36 43.90 -3.71
N GLN A 576 8.81 45.03 -3.27
CA GLN A 576 8.90 45.51 -1.88
C GLN A 576 7.81 44.99 -0.93
N ASP A 577 6.84 44.18 -1.43
CA ASP A 577 5.81 43.56 -0.58
C ASP A 577 6.20 42.15 -0.07
N THR A 578 7.42 41.72 -0.31
CA THR A 578 7.96 40.49 0.32
C THR A 578 8.39 40.79 1.75
N PRO A 579 7.97 39.99 2.76
CA PRO A 579 8.47 40.14 4.14
C PRO A 579 9.98 39.96 4.10
N GLY A 580 10.72 41.04 4.39
CA GLY A 580 12.17 41.02 4.46
C GLY A 580 12.62 39.91 5.42
N THR A 581 13.60 39.14 4.99
CA THR A 581 14.45 38.36 5.87
C THR A 581 15.22 39.38 6.71
N ASP A 582 14.66 39.83 7.84
CA ASP A 582 15.39 40.56 8.86
C ASP A 582 16.48 39.61 9.38
N GLY A 583 17.67 39.76 8.77
CA GLY A 583 18.90 39.28 9.32
C GLY A 583 19.18 40.07 10.58
N THR A 584 19.11 39.42 11.71
CA THR A 584 19.73 39.88 12.94
C THR A 584 20.97 39.04 13.21
N PRO A 585 22.06 39.68 13.71
CA PRO A 585 23.45 39.21 13.66
C PRO A 585 23.78 38.02 14.56
#